data_b02dcbbacbab279a9eeeb6136c032ef2
#
_entry.id   b02dcbbacbab279a9eeeb6136c032ef2
#
_cell.length_a   1.000
_cell.length_b   1.000
_cell.length_c   1.000
_cell.angle_alpha   90.00
_cell.angle_beta   90.00
_cell.angle_gamma   90.00
#
_symmetry.space_group_name_H-M   'P 1'
#
loop_
_entity.id
_entity.type
_entity.pdbx_description
1 polymer ?
#
loop_
_entity_poly.entity_id
_entity_poly.type
_entity_poly.pdbx_seq_one_letter_code
_entity_poly.pdbx_strand_id
1 'polypeptide(L)'
;AVLAGYDWGGRAACIAAALWPERVGGLVSGGGYNIQDIPGSVKPASPEAEHRLWYQYYFHGERGGAGLAKHRRELCRLLWRQWSPDWAFDDATFARSAAAFDNPDFVDVVVHSYRHRFGLAPGDPAYEDTERRLAALPQIAVPAIVLHGAGNGVVPAAGSARHQRFFTAAYERRV
;
A
#
# COMPACT_ATOMS: atom_id res chain seq x y z
N ALA A 1 7.91 21.35 1.55
CA ALA A 1 6.46 21.12 1.71
C ALA A 1 6.21 20.13 2.85
N VAL A 2 5.00 20.08 3.41
CA VAL A 2 4.52 18.96 4.24
C VAL A 2 3.76 18.00 3.32
N LEU A 3 4.07 16.71 3.41
CA LEU A 3 3.40 15.66 2.64
C LEU A 3 2.43 14.91 3.54
N ALA A 4 1.24 14.61 3.00
CA ALA A 4 0.27 13.73 3.65
C ALA A 4 -0.23 12.69 2.65
N GLY A 5 -0.28 11.43 3.06
CA GLY A 5 -0.72 10.37 2.16
C GLY A 5 -1.21 9.11 2.88
N TYR A 6 -2.10 8.40 2.20
CA TYR A 6 -2.61 7.09 2.58
C TYR A 6 -2.47 6.13 1.40
N ASP A 7 -2.23 4.86 1.64
CA ASP A 7 -2.03 3.79 0.65
C ASP A 7 -1.00 4.18 -0.43
N TRP A 8 -1.34 4.26 -1.70
CA TRP A 8 -0.43 4.70 -2.76
C TRP A 8 0.13 6.10 -2.52
N GLY A 9 -0.70 7.04 -2.06
CA GLY A 9 -0.26 8.37 -1.66
C GLY A 9 0.68 8.32 -0.45
N GLY A 10 0.44 7.42 0.50
CA GLY A 10 1.35 7.17 1.62
C GLY A 10 2.71 6.62 1.19
N ARG A 11 2.74 5.74 0.18
CA ARG A 11 3.99 5.24 -0.43
C ARG A 11 4.77 6.37 -1.10
N ALA A 12 4.12 7.11 -1.98
CA ALA A 12 4.74 8.25 -2.65
C ALA A 12 5.31 9.26 -1.65
N ALA A 13 4.56 9.58 -0.60
CA ALA A 13 4.99 10.51 0.46
C ALA A 13 6.19 9.98 1.25
N CYS A 14 6.19 8.69 1.65
CA CYS A 14 7.31 8.06 2.34
C CYS A 14 8.56 8.00 1.45
N ILE A 15 8.41 7.63 0.17
CA ILE A 15 9.52 7.59 -0.80
C ILE A 15 10.13 8.98 -0.98
N ALA A 16 9.31 10.02 -1.19
CA ALA A 16 9.78 11.39 -1.32
C ALA A 16 10.50 11.88 -0.06
N ALA A 17 9.96 11.59 1.12
CA ALA A 17 10.56 11.97 2.40
C ALA A 17 11.88 11.23 2.69
N ALA A 18 12.03 9.99 2.23
CA ALA A 18 13.24 9.19 2.42
C ALA A 18 14.35 9.55 1.41
N LEU A 19 14.00 9.78 0.13
CA LEU A 19 14.99 9.96 -0.93
C LEU A 19 15.34 11.42 -1.21
N TRP A 20 14.46 12.38 -0.84
CA TRP A 20 14.64 13.83 -1.04
C TRP A 20 14.20 14.62 0.21
N PRO A 21 14.79 14.34 1.40
CA PRO A 21 14.38 14.96 2.66
C PRO A 21 14.51 16.50 2.65
N GLU A 22 15.41 17.05 1.86
CA GLU A 22 15.59 18.51 1.70
C GLU A 22 14.38 19.21 1.09
N ARG A 23 13.50 18.47 0.41
CA ARG A 23 12.26 19.00 -0.19
C ARG A 23 11.04 18.86 0.71
N VAL A 24 11.17 18.11 1.83
CA VAL A 24 10.06 17.71 2.69
C VAL A 24 10.27 18.25 4.10
N GLY A 25 9.40 19.16 4.53
CA GLY A 25 9.46 19.73 5.88
C GLY A 25 8.72 18.91 6.94
N GLY A 26 7.97 17.88 6.54
CA GLY A 26 7.25 16.97 7.45
C GLY A 26 6.38 15.98 6.69
N LEU A 27 6.03 14.88 7.35
CA LEU A 27 5.27 13.78 6.78
C LEU A 27 4.08 13.39 7.67
N VAL A 28 2.90 13.24 7.07
CA VAL A 28 1.77 12.54 7.69
C VAL A 28 1.47 11.28 6.88
N SER A 29 1.73 10.11 7.45
CA SER A 29 1.61 8.83 6.74
C SER A 29 0.51 7.95 7.34
N GLY A 30 -0.53 7.66 6.57
CA GLY A 30 -1.54 6.66 6.93
C GLY A 30 -1.01 5.23 6.71
N GLY A 31 -1.07 4.39 7.75
CA GLY A 31 -0.60 3.00 7.73
C GLY A 31 0.84 2.79 8.21
N GLY A 32 1.63 3.83 8.37
CA GLY A 32 3.00 3.72 8.89
C GLY A 32 4.10 4.06 7.90
N TYR A 33 5.21 3.33 8.00
CA TYR A 33 6.27 3.34 7.00
C TYR A 33 5.81 2.53 5.79
N ASN A 34 5.59 3.22 4.66
CA ASN A 34 4.92 2.62 3.49
C ASN A 34 5.88 2.25 2.34
N ILE A 35 7.20 2.33 2.54
CA ILE A 35 8.17 1.79 1.56
C ILE A 35 8.12 0.28 1.66
N GLN A 36 7.95 -0.38 0.52
CA GLN A 36 7.76 -1.82 0.45
C GLN A 36 9.09 -2.57 0.46
N ASP A 37 9.15 -3.62 1.27
CA ASP A 37 10.25 -4.58 1.27
C ASP A 37 10.00 -5.64 0.18
N ILE A 38 10.24 -5.27 -1.09
CA ILE A 38 10.07 -6.18 -2.22
C ILE A 38 11.02 -7.39 -2.12
N PRO A 39 12.33 -7.22 -1.84
CA PRO A 39 13.22 -8.36 -1.64
C PRO A 39 12.79 -9.28 -0.49
N GLY A 40 12.23 -8.72 0.57
CA GLY A 40 11.74 -9.47 1.71
C GLY A 40 10.42 -10.20 1.49
N SER A 41 9.71 -9.90 0.41
CA SER A 41 8.39 -10.49 0.09
C SER A 41 8.39 -12.01 -0.12
N VAL A 42 9.56 -12.61 -0.35
CA VAL A 42 9.72 -14.07 -0.46
C VAL A 42 9.56 -14.80 0.88
N LYS A 43 9.59 -14.07 2.00
CA LYS A 43 9.42 -14.65 3.32
C LYS A 43 7.94 -14.74 3.66
N PRO A 44 7.42 -15.94 4.00
CA PRO A 44 6.02 -16.07 4.36
C PRO A 44 5.72 -15.32 5.67
N ALA A 45 4.54 -14.74 5.73
CA ALA A 45 3.99 -14.15 6.95
C ALA A 45 3.24 -15.20 7.80
N SER A 46 2.59 -14.81 8.89
CA SER A 46 1.73 -15.74 9.62
C SER A 46 0.51 -16.12 8.78
N PRO A 47 -0.08 -17.32 8.98
CA PRO A 47 -1.27 -17.74 8.24
C PRO A 47 -2.42 -16.72 8.27
N GLU A 48 -2.63 -16.05 9.41
CA GLU A 48 -3.67 -15.02 9.54
C GLU A 48 -3.34 -13.76 8.71
N ALA A 49 -2.06 -13.40 8.60
CA ALA A 49 -1.63 -12.27 7.77
C ALA A 49 -1.78 -12.62 6.28
N GLU A 50 -1.35 -13.82 5.88
CA GLU A 50 -1.53 -14.33 4.52
C GLU A 50 -3.02 -14.38 4.14
N HIS A 51 -3.86 -14.86 5.02
CA HIS A 51 -5.31 -14.91 4.79
C HIS A 51 -5.90 -13.51 4.54
N ARG A 52 -5.46 -12.48 5.29
CA ARG A 52 -5.92 -11.09 5.03
C ARG A 52 -5.44 -10.54 3.69
N LEU A 53 -4.32 -11.05 3.18
CA LEU A 53 -3.69 -10.61 1.92
C LEU A 53 -4.04 -11.52 0.72
N TRP A 54 -4.98 -12.46 0.86
CA TRP A 54 -5.34 -13.47 -0.13
C TRP A 54 -5.51 -12.91 -1.55
N TYR A 55 -6.07 -11.72 -1.68
CA TYR A 55 -6.32 -11.07 -2.96
C TYR A 55 -5.02 -10.72 -3.70
N GLN A 56 -3.94 -10.43 -2.99
CA GLN A 56 -2.64 -10.17 -3.60
C GLN A 56 -2.13 -11.42 -4.33
N TYR A 57 -2.23 -12.58 -3.69
CA TYR A 57 -1.85 -13.87 -4.29
C TYR A 57 -2.80 -14.30 -5.39
N TYR A 58 -4.08 -13.95 -5.28
CA TYR A 58 -5.06 -14.18 -6.33
C TYR A 58 -4.64 -13.51 -7.65
N PHE A 59 -4.07 -12.30 -7.58
CA PHE A 59 -3.59 -11.57 -8.75
C PHE A 59 -2.24 -12.03 -9.29
N HIS A 60 -1.55 -12.97 -8.67
CA HIS A 60 -0.31 -13.53 -9.21
C HIS A 60 -0.56 -14.40 -10.44
N GLY A 61 -1.68 -15.12 -10.49
CA GLY A 61 -2.03 -16.01 -11.59
C GLY A 61 -2.99 -15.40 -12.62
N GLU A 62 -3.10 -16.03 -13.79
CA GLU A 62 -4.00 -15.60 -14.85
C GLU A 62 -5.47 -15.60 -14.42
N ARG A 63 -5.85 -16.52 -13.52
CA ARG A 63 -7.18 -16.59 -12.94
C ARG A 63 -7.58 -15.30 -12.23
N GLY A 64 -6.65 -14.67 -11.53
CA GLY A 64 -6.89 -13.41 -10.81
C GLY A 64 -7.16 -12.25 -11.76
N GLY A 65 -6.37 -12.11 -12.82
CA GLY A 65 -6.57 -11.11 -13.86
C GLY A 65 -7.93 -11.28 -14.56
N ALA A 66 -8.24 -12.52 -15.00
CA ALA A 66 -9.53 -12.84 -15.62
C ALA A 66 -10.71 -12.59 -14.66
N GLY A 67 -10.56 -12.93 -13.38
CA GLY A 67 -11.57 -12.70 -12.36
C GLY A 67 -11.81 -11.20 -12.12
N LEU A 68 -10.75 -10.40 -12.05
CA LEU A 68 -10.86 -8.94 -11.92
C LEU A 68 -11.53 -8.33 -13.16
N ALA A 69 -11.14 -8.74 -14.35
CA ALA A 69 -11.75 -8.27 -15.61
C ALA A 69 -13.25 -8.54 -15.66
N LYS A 70 -13.65 -9.73 -15.25
CA LYS A 70 -15.05 -10.18 -15.31
C LYS A 70 -15.93 -9.62 -14.19
N HIS A 71 -15.37 -9.50 -12.96
CA HIS A 71 -16.11 -9.22 -11.74
C HIS A 71 -15.55 -8.00 -10.98
N ARG A 72 -15.03 -6.98 -11.70
CA ARG A 72 -14.28 -5.87 -11.09
C ARG A 72 -15.04 -5.14 -9.98
N ARG A 73 -16.33 -4.87 -10.18
CA ARG A 73 -17.14 -4.15 -9.19
C ARG A 73 -17.45 -5.00 -7.96
N GLU A 74 -17.83 -6.25 -8.16
CA GLU A 74 -18.14 -7.19 -7.07
C GLU A 74 -16.90 -7.50 -6.24
N LEU A 75 -15.77 -7.75 -6.90
CA LEU A 75 -14.50 -8.02 -6.24
C LEU A 75 -14.01 -6.81 -5.44
N CYS A 76 -14.02 -5.61 -6.03
CA CYS A 76 -13.62 -4.39 -5.33
C CYS A 76 -14.55 -4.07 -4.15
N ARG A 77 -15.87 -4.31 -4.29
CA ARG A 77 -16.82 -4.14 -3.18
C ARG A 77 -16.55 -5.13 -2.04
N LEU A 78 -16.23 -6.38 -2.36
CA LEU A 78 -15.82 -7.39 -1.37
C LEU A 78 -14.57 -6.92 -0.61
N LEU A 79 -13.56 -6.45 -1.34
CA LEU A 79 -12.32 -5.94 -0.74
C LEU A 79 -12.57 -4.72 0.15
N TRP A 80 -13.43 -3.77 -0.26
CA TRP A 80 -13.77 -2.62 0.59
C TRP A 80 -14.36 -3.04 1.93
N ARG A 81 -15.27 -4.02 1.93
CA ARG A 81 -15.86 -4.56 3.16
C ARG A 81 -14.83 -5.26 4.04
N GLN A 82 -13.89 -5.98 3.44
CA GLN A 82 -12.83 -6.67 4.18
C GLN A 82 -11.78 -5.69 4.73
N TRP A 83 -11.44 -4.65 3.97
CA TRP A 83 -10.43 -3.66 4.37
C TRP A 83 -10.91 -2.68 5.42
N SER A 84 -12.21 -2.39 5.41
CA SER A 84 -12.85 -1.43 6.31
C SER A 84 -14.13 -2.05 6.91
N PRO A 85 -14.00 -3.06 7.80
CA PRO A 85 -15.13 -3.84 8.29
C PRO A 85 -16.15 -3.01 9.09
N ASP A 86 -15.69 -1.92 9.73
CA ASP A 86 -16.53 -1.04 10.51
C ASP A 86 -17.20 0.08 9.68
N TRP A 87 -16.91 0.14 8.38
CA TRP A 87 -17.48 1.16 7.50
C TRP A 87 -18.70 0.65 6.73
N ALA A 88 -19.87 1.07 7.17
CA ALA A 88 -21.14 0.81 6.50
C ALA A 88 -21.35 1.78 5.32
N PHE A 89 -20.62 1.62 4.23
CA PHE A 89 -20.80 2.45 3.04
C PHE A 89 -22.04 2.00 2.24
N ASP A 90 -22.74 2.99 1.66
CA ASP A 90 -23.89 2.76 0.79
C ASP A 90 -23.49 2.54 -0.69
N ASP A 91 -24.47 2.17 -1.49
CA ASP A 91 -24.27 1.92 -2.91
C ASP A 91 -23.84 3.17 -3.68
N ALA A 92 -24.34 4.34 -3.30
CA ALA A 92 -24.01 5.60 -3.95
C ALA A 92 -22.54 5.98 -3.70
N THR A 93 -22.05 5.77 -2.48
CA THR A 93 -20.64 5.98 -2.12
C THR A 93 -19.72 5.05 -2.92
N PHE A 94 -20.06 3.77 -3.00
CA PHE A 94 -19.28 2.83 -3.79
C PHE A 94 -19.33 3.18 -5.28
N ALA A 95 -20.49 3.51 -5.85
CA ALA A 95 -20.66 3.80 -7.26
C ALA A 95 -19.81 5.00 -7.73
N ARG A 96 -19.67 6.04 -6.89
CA ARG A 96 -18.81 7.19 -7.21
C ARG A 96 -17.35 6.79 -7.45
N SER A 97 -16.80 5.91 -6.61
CA SER A 97 -15.42 5.41 -6.77
C SER A 97 -15.32 4.35 -7.87
N ALA A 98 -16.35 3.51 -8.00
CA ALA A 98 -16.37 2.42 -8.96
C ALA A 98 -16.37 2.87 -10.43
N ALA A 99 -16.69 4.13 -10.71
CA ALA A 99 -16.52 4.72 -12.05
C ALA A 99 -15.07 4.67 -12.54
N ALA A 100 -14.08 4.76 -11.61
CA ALA A 100 -12.67 4.65 -11.96
C ALA A 100 -12.26 3.22 -12.40
N PHE A 101 -13.03 2.19 -12.04
CA PHE A 101 -12.75 0.81 -12.44
C PHE A 101 -13.02 0.56 -13.93
N ASP A 102 -13.73 1.47 -14.60
CA ASP A 102 -14.03 1.39 -16.03
C ASP A 102 -12.85 1.90 -16.90
N ASN A 103 -11.78 2.42 -16.26
CA ASN A 103 -10.53 2.72 -16.96
C ASN A 103 -10.03 1.44 -17.67
N PRO A 104 -9.70 1.51 -18.98
CA PRO A 104 -9.23 0.36 -19.75
C PRO A 104 -7.98 -0.29 -19.13
N ASP A 105 -7.09 0.50 -18.52
CA ASP A 105 -5.84 0.01 -17.93
C ASP A 105 -6.01 -0.54 -16.51
N PHE A 106 -7.22 -0.46 -15.93
CA PHE A 106 -7.45 -0.78 -14.51
C PHE A 106 -6.98 -2.20 -14.15
N VAL A 107 -7.32 -3.19 -14.96
CA VAL A 107 -6.98 -4.60 -14.69
C VAL A 107 -5.46 -4.79 -14.75
N ASP A 108 -4.83 -4.30 -15.79
CA ASP A 108 -3.39 -4.48 -16.02
C ASP A 108 -2.56 -3.77 -14.94
N VAL A 109 -2.93 -2.55 -14.59
CA VAL A 109 -2.27 -1.78 -13.50
C VAL A 109 -2.40 -2.50 -12.16
N VAL A 110 -3.59 -2.99 -11.81
CA VAL A 110 -3.81 -3.72 -10.54
C VAL A 110 -3.01 -5.01 -10.51
N VAL A 111 -3.09 -5.83 -11.55
CA VAL A 111 -2.39 -7.12 -11.63
C VAL A 111 -0.88 -6.91 -11.62
N HIS A 112 -0.36 -6.00 -12.44
CA HIS A 112 1.05 -5.68 -12.48
C HIS A 112 1.57 -5.21 -11.12
N SER A 113 0.84 -4.30 -10.46
CA SER A 113 1.19 -3.76 -9.14
C SER A 113 1.38 -4.85 -8.08
N TYR A 114 0.50 -5.86 -8.06
CA TYR A 114 0.63 -6.97 -7.10
C TYR A 114 1.69 -8.00 -7.51
N ARG A 115 1.90 -8.23 -8.80
CA ARG A 115 3.00 -9.08 -9.29
C ARG A 115 4.37 -8.44 -9.03
N HIS A 116 4.53 -7.16 -9.33
CA HIS A 116 5.78 -6.42 -9.10
C HIS A 116 6.19 -6.42 -7.63
N ARG A 117 5.25 -6.19 -6.74
CA ARG A 117 5.44 -6.16 -5.28
C ARG A 117 5.99 -7.46 -4.70
N PHE A 118 5.80 -8.58 -5.37
CA PHE A 118 6.31 -9.90 -5.01
C PHE A 118 7.43 -10.40 -5.95
N GLY A 119 7.99 -9.52 -6.77
CA GLY A 119 9.07 -9.88 -7.69
C GLY A 119 8.63 -10.76 -8.87
N LEU A 120 7.32 -10.87 -9.14
CA LEU A 120 6.75 -11.70 -10.21
C LEU A 120 6.58 -10.95 -11.54
N ALA A 121 6.83 -9.65 -11.56
CA ALA A 121 6.86 -8.82 -12.76
C ALA A 121 7.98 -7.79 -12.63
N PRO A 122 8.68 -7.45 -13.74
CA PRO A 122 9.73 -6.43 -13.72
C PRO A 122 9.13 -5.05 -13.49
N GLY A 123 9.92 -4.15 -12.89
CA GLY A 123 9.63 -2.72 -12.88
C GLY A 123 10.06 -2.04 -14.19
N ASP A 124 9.80 -0.74 -14.30
CA ASP A 124 10.32 0.07 -15.39
C ASP A 124 11.84 0.28 -15.19
N PRO A 125 12.69 -0.07 -16.17
CA PRO A 125 14.14 0.11 -16.10
C PRO A 125 14.58 1.55 -15.78
N ALA A 126 13.78 2.55 -16.15
CA ALA A 126 14.07 3.95 -15.84
C ALA A 126 14.13 4.24 -14.32
N TYR A 127 13.52 3.40 -13.50
CA TYR A 127 13.47 3.54 -12.03
C TYR A 127 14.35 2.53 -11.29
N GLU A 128 15.17 1.73 -11.96
CA GLU A 128 15.96 0.67 -11.35
C GLU A 128 16.88 1.18 -10.22
N ASP A 129 17.52 2.33 -10.41
CA ASP A 129 18.36 2.95 -9.37
C ASP A 129 17.52 3.40 -8.16
N THR A 130 16.33 3.89 -8.39
CA THR A 130 15.39 4.26 -7.32
C THR A 130 14.93 3.02 -6.57
N GLU A 131 14.53 1.97 -7.27
CA GLU A 131 14.12 0.70 -6.66
C GLU A 131 15.26 0.07 -5.83
N ARG A 132 16.50 0.12 -6.31
CA ARG A 132 17.68 -0.35 -5.56
C ARG A 132 17.88 0.43 -4.25
N ARG A 133 17.68 1.76 -4.28
CA ARG A 133 17.74 2.59 -3.06
C ARG A 133 16.61 2.24 -2.09
N LEU A 134 15.40 1.99 -2.59
CA LEU A 134 14.23 1.63 -1.79
C LEU A 134 14.34 0.21 -1.18
N ALA A 135 14.98 -0.71 -1.88
CA ALA A 135 15.23 -2.08 -1.40
C ALA A 135 16.08 -2.11 -0.11
N ALA A 136 16.87 -1.06 0.15
CA ALA A 136 17.62 -0.90 1.40
C ALA A 136 16.74 -0.41 2.57
N LEU A 137 15.43 -0.19 2.37
CA LEU A 137 14.49 0.35 3.35
C LEU A 137 15.01 1.62 4.03
N PRO A 138 15.27 2.71 3.27
CA PRO A 138 15.92 3.91 3.78
C PRO A 138 15.11 4.56 4.89
N GLN A 139 15.82 5.12 5.88
CA GLN A 139 15.19 5.84 6.97
C GLN A 139 14.63 7.20 6.50
N ILE A 140 13.59 7.66 7.19
CA ILE A 140 12.96 8.95 6.98
C ILE A 140 13.48 9.93 8.03
N ALA A 141 14.19 10.97 7.58
CA ALA A 141 14.88 11.95 8.43
C ALA A 141 14.11 13.27 8.60
N VAL A 142 12.81 13.27 8.32
CA VAL A 142 11.94 14.43 8.53
C VAL A 142 10.93 14.16 9.65
N PRO A 143 10.43 15.20 10.36
CA PRO A 143 9.39 15.01 11.37
C PRO A 143 8.18 14.30 10.79
N ALA A 144 7.65 13.30 11.51
CA ALA A 144 6.57 12.46 10.99
C ALA A 144 5.48 12.17 12.01
N ILE A 145 4.23 12.22 11.56
CA ILE A 145 3.05 11.68 12.24
C ILE A 145 2.57 10.47 11.46
N VAL A 146 2.49 9.33 12.11
CA VAL A 146 1.91 8.11 11.56
C VAL A 146 0.51 7.92 12.11
N LEU A 147 -0.47 7.78 11.21
CA LEU A 147 -1.86 7.49 11.54
C LEU A 147 -2.17 6.03 11.19
N HIS A 148 -2.84 5.30 12.09
CA HIS A 148 -3.25 3.93 11.81
C HIS A 148 -4.70 3.71 12.26
N GLY A 149 -5.56 3.26 11.35
CA GLY A 149 -6.96 2.96 11.68
C GLY A 149 -7.05 1.76 12.60
N ALA A 150 -7.73 1.88 13.73
CA ALA A 150 -7.95 0.78 14.69
C ALA A 150 -8.71 -0.40 14.05
N GLY A 151 -9.70 -0.09 13.20
CA GLY A 151 -10.50 -1.08 12.48
C GLY A 151 -9.94 -1.49 11.10
N ASN A 152 -8.63 -1.36 10.86
CA ASN A 152 -8.04 -1.74 9.57
C ASN A 152 -8.06 -3.26 9.38
N GLY A 153 -8.82 -3.74 8.40
CA GLY A 153 -9.00 -5.17 8.12
C GLY A 153 -7.85 -5.83 7.36
N VAL A 154 -6.87 -5.04 6.85
CA VAL A 154 -5.71 -5.57 6.11
C VAL A 154 -4.49 -5.68 7.03
N VAL A 155 -4.09 -4.56 7.62
CA VAL A 155 -2.94 -4.49 8.51
C VAL A 155 -3.43 -4.03 9.88
N PRO A 156 -3.44 -4.91 10.90
CA PRO A 156 -3.82 -4.51 12.27
C PRO A 156 -2.94 -3.37 12.78
N ALA A 157 -3.48 -2.53 13.66
CA ALA A 157 -2.76 -1.38 14.22
C ALA A 157 -1.41 -1.77 14.86
N ALA A 158 -1.29 -2.98 15.42
CA ALA A 158 -0.04 -3.52 15.92
C ALA A 158 1.08 -3.62 14.84
N GLY A 159 0.71 -3.74 13.56
CA GLY A 159 1.67 -3.81 12.45
C GLY A 159 2.58 -2.60 12.35
N SER A 160 2.06 -1.40 12.65
CA SER A 160 2.86 -0.17 12.63
C SER A 160 3.56 0.15 13.95
N ALA A 161 3.37 -0.63 15.02
CA ALA A 161 3.94 -0.33 16.33
C ALA A 161 5.49 -0.27 16.35
N ARG A 162 6.12 -1.06 15.48
CA ARG A 162 7.60 -1.10 15.35
C ARG A 162 8.16 -0.21 14.23
N HIS A 163 7.32 0.60 13.57
CA HIS A 163 7.77 1.44 12.46
C HIS A 163 8.64 2.63 12.88
N GLN A 164 8.62 3.01 14.17
CA GLN A 164 9.49 4.06 14.70
C GLN A 164 10.97 3.88 14.31
N ARG A 165 11.44 2.63 14.20
CA ARG A 165 12.83 2.32 13.79
C ARG A 165 13.24 2.88 12.42
N PHE A 166 12.30 3.21 11.59
CA PHE A 166 12.52 3.77 10.25
C PHE A 166 12.55 5.30 10.23
N PHE A 167 12.33 5.95 11.38
CA PHE A 167 12.29 7.41 11.49
C PHE A 167 13.40 7.90 12.42
N THR A 168 14.21 8.86 11.95
CA THR A 168 15.35 9.39 12.72
C THR A 168 15.12 10.79 13.27
N ALA A 169 14.05 11.49 12.82
CA ALA A 169 13.60 12.77 13.38
C ALA A 169 12.43 12.56 14.36
N ALA A 170 11.78 13.66 14.77
CA ALA A 170 10.61 13.60 15.64
C ALA A 170 9.52 12.70 15.04
N TYR A 171 9.02 11.76 15.83
CA TYR A 171 8.06 10.75 15.41
C TYR A 171 6.90 10.62 16.39
N GLU A 172 5.69 10.66 15.88
CA GLU A 172 4.48 10.40 16.66
C GLU A 172 3.61 9.39 15.94
N ARG A 173 3.08 8.41 16.68
CA ARG A 173 2.11 7.42 16.16
C ARG A 173 0.77 7.61 16.87
N ARG A 174 -0.30 7.68 16.07
CA ARG A 174 -1.70 7.75 16.55
C ARG A 174 -2.51 6.59 15.93
N VAL A 175 -3.37 5.98 16.76
CA VAL A 175 -4.33 4.95 16.36
C VAL A 175 -5.73 5.49 16.55
#